data_54cbe50cdab409d230a20fc5ce20ae49
#
_entry.id   54cbe50cdab409d230a20fc5ce20ae49
#
_cell.length_a   1.000
_cell.length_b   1.000
_cell.length_c   1.000
_cell.angle_alpha   90.00
_cell.angle_beta   90.00
_cell.angle_gamma   90.00
#
_symmetry.space_group_name_H-M   'P 1'
#
loop_
_entity.id
_entity.type
_entity.pdbx_description
1 polymer ?
#
loop_
_entity_poly.entity_id
_entity_poly.type
_entity_poly.pdbx_seq_one_letter_code
_entity_poly.pdbx_strand_id
1 'polypeptide(L)'
;MKDILILLFVLFFPMIANAQDKSSFSFREVNHIRVATPGLFVKGNHIYLHLDSLKEHEYAFPLPGGKVISAYGTRGGHSGADIKTCANDTIRAAFDGVVRMSKPYYAYGNLVVIRHANGLETIYSHNCKNLVRSGDVVKAGQPIGLTGRTGRATTEHVHFETRI
;
A
#
# COMPACT_ATOMS: atom_id res chain seq x y z
N MET A 1 -47.33 42.13 -25.09
CA MET A 1 -46.01 41.85 -24.55
C MET A 1 -46.20 40.74 -23.51
N LYS A 2 -45.69 39.55 -23.81
CA LYS A 2 -45.82 38.39 -22.93
C LYS A 2 -44.47 38.20 -22.23
N ASP A 3 -44.46 38.42 -20.92
CA ASP A 3 -43.29 38.23 -20.08
C ASP A 3 -43.04 36.72 -19.90
N ILE A 4 -41.89 36.23 -20.41
CA ILE A 4 -41.46 34.85 -20.22
C ILE A 4 -40.66 34.78 -18.93
N LEU A 5 -41.26 34.24 -17.89
CA LEU A 5 -40.61 33.92 -16.62
C LEU A 5 -39.75 32.66 -16.79
N ILE A 6 -38.43 32.83 -16.91
CA ILE A 6 -37.49 31.69 -16.92
C ILE A 6 -37.25 31.27 -15.48
N LEU A 7 -37.85 30.14 -15.10
CA LEU A 7 -37.63 29.49 -13.80
C LEU A 7 -36.32 28.69 -13.87
N LEU A 8 -35.27 29.25 -13.29
CA LEU A 8 -33.97 28.53 -13.16
C LEU A 8 -34.10 27.49 -12.03
N PHE A 9 -34.30 26.25 -12.40
CA PHE A 9 -34.19 25.10 -11.47
C PHE A 9 -32.72 24.83 -11.16
N VAL A 10 -32.22 25.37 -10.06
CA VAL A 10 -30.96 24.99 -9.49
C VAL A 10 -31.15 23.62 -8.82
N LEU A 11 -30.80 22.55 -9.52
CA LEU A 11 -30.69 21.20 -8.95
C LEU A 11 -29.55 21.20 -7.94
N PHE A 12 -29.86 21.38 -6.67
CA PHE A 12 -28.98 21.06 -5.57
C PHE A 12 -28.83 19.52 -5.53
N PHE A 13 -27.80 18.99 -6.17
CA PHE A 13 -27.33 17.64 -5.88
C PHE A 13 -26.69 17.69 -4.48
N PRO A 14 -27.22 16.98 -3.48
CA PRO A 14 -26.48 16.80 -2.25
C PRO A 14 -25.22 15.99 -2.61
N MET A 15 -24.07 16.63 -2.55
CA MET A 15 -22.79 15.94 -2.48
C MET A 15 -22.82 15.12 -1.18
N ILE A 16 -23.28 13.87 -1.29
CA ILE A 16 -23.05 12.88 -0.25
C ILE A 16 -21.54 12.65 -0.28
N ALA A 17 -20.82 13.47 0.45
CA ALA A 17 -19.46 13.13 0.86
C ALA A 17 -19.61 11.86 1.71
N ASN A 18 -19.39 10.69 1.07
CA ASN A 18 -19.04 9.50 1.82
C ASN A 18 -17.78 9.87 2.59
N ALA A 19 -17.96 10.26 3.84
CA ALA A 19 -16.89 10.24 4.83
C ALA A 19 -16.48 8.76 4.93
N GLN A 20 -15.56 8.33 4.07
CA GLN A 20 -14.85 7.07 4.26
C GLN A 20 -14.26 7.16 5.66
N ASP A 21 -14.76 6.29 6.54
CA ASP A 21 -14.26 6.13 7.89
C ASP A 21 -12.76 5.83 7.74
N LYS A 22 -11.92 6.86 7.97
CA LYS A 22 -10.47 6.71 7.88
C LYS A 22 -10.10 5.73 8.96
N SER A 23 -9.81 4.49 8.59
CA SER A 23 -9.40 3.46 9.54
C SER A 23 -8.25 4.02 10.39
N SER A 24 -8.53 4.28 11.64
CA SER A 24 -7.57 4.85 12.58
C SER A 24 -6.70 3.74 13.12
N PHE A 25 -5.43 3.72 12.69
CA PHE A 25 -4.40 2.88 13.31
C PHE A 25 -3.94 3.52 14.62
N SER A 26 -3.68 2.70 15.63
CA SER A 26 -3.10 3.13 16.90
C SER A 26 -1.69 3.71 16.71
N PHE A 27 -1.22 4.51 17.68
CA PHE A 27 0.15 5.04 17.67
C PHE A 27 1.21 3.93 17.48
N ARG A 28 1.02 2.76 18.10
CA ARG A 28 1.93 1.62 17.96
C ARG A 28 1.95 1.09 16.53
N GLU A 29 0.78 0.97 15.89
CA GLU A 29 0.68 0.46 14.52
C GLU A 29 1.32 1.38 13.48
N VAL A 30 1.21 2.70 13.63
CA VAL A 30 1.84 3.65 12.70
C VAL A 30 3.32 3.90 12.96
N ASN A 31 3.87 3.40 14.08
CA ASN A 31 5.27 3.66 14.46
C ASN A 31 6.15 2.41 14.54
N HIS A 32 5.57 1.21 14.54
CA HIS A 32 6.33 -0.03 14.58
C HIS A 32 5.96 -0.94 13.41
N ILE A 33 6.97 -1.40 12.70
CA ILE A 33 6.77 -2.24 11.52
C ILE A 33 6.28 -3.65 11.89
N ARG A 34 6.71 -4.17 13.06
CA ARG A 34 6.34 -5.50 13.56
C ARG A 34 5.20 -5.39 14.56
N VAL A 35 3.99 -5.21 14.04
CA VAL A 35 2.77 -5.18 14.86
C VAL A 35 1.78 -6.16 14.26
N ALA A 36 1.39 -7.15 15.04
CA ALA A 36 0.38 -8.12 14.63
C ALA A 36 -0.96 -7.41 14.35
N THR A 37 -1.67 -7.88 13.33
CA THR A 37 -3.04 -7.41 13.06
C THR A 37 -3.95 -7.83 14.21
N PRO A 38 -4.65 -6.91 14.88
CA PRO A 38 -5.54 -7.24 15.98
C PRO A 38 -6.58 -8.28 15.57
N GLY A 39 -6.79 -9.29 16.41
CA GLY A 39 -7.84 -10.30 16.21
C GLY A 39 -7.55 -11.35 15.14
N LEU A 40 -6.40 -11.31 14.45
CA LEU A 40 -6.11 -12.22 13.34
C LEU A 40 -6.11 -13.70 13.76
N PHE A 41 -5.58 -14.01 14.94
CA PHE A 41 -5.45 -15.39 15.44
C PHE A 41 -6.46 -15.77 16.54
N VAL A 42 -7.58 -15.02 16.67
CA VAL A 42 -8.61 -15.33 17.70
C VAL A 42 -9.26 -16.69 17.47
N LYS A 43 -9.41 -17.12 16.21
CA LYS A 43 -10.07 -18.39 15.85
C LYS A 43 -9.11 -19.57 15.64
N GLY A 44 -7.81 -19.38 15.86
CA GLY A 44 -6.79 -20.42 15.64
C GLY A 44 -5.41 -19.82 15.48
N ASN A 45 -4.41 -20.69 15.32
CA ASN A 45 -3.00 -20.32 15.17
C ASN A 45 -2.52 -20.23 13.71
N HIS A 46 -3.45 -20.31 12.76
CA HIS A 46 -3.18 -20.22 11.32
C HIS A 46 -4.28 -19.45 10.60
N ILE A 47 -3.95 -18.90 9.46
CA ILE A 47 -4.87 -18.27 8.52
C ILE A 47 -4.68 -18.89 7.14
N TYR A 48 -5.76 -18.92 6.36
CA TYR A 48 -5.73 -19.33 4.95
C TYR A 48 -5.74 -18.11 4.04
N LEU A 49 -4.79 -18.06 3.13
CA LEU A 49 -4.71 -17.03 2.08
C LEU A 49 -5.04 -17.69 0.74
N HIS A 50 -6.23 -17.40 0.22
CA HIS A 50 -6.72 -17.94 -1.05
C HIS A 50 -6.22 -17.07 -2.22
N LEU A 51 -4.93 -17.12 -2.51
CA LEU A 51 -4.32 -16.33 -3.59
C LEU A 51 -4.67 -16.87 -4.99
N ASP A 52 -5.01 -18.15 -5.07
CA ASP A 52 -5.44 -18.87 -6.28
C ASP A 52 -6.82 -18.45 -6.80
N SER A 53 -7.64 -17.85 -5.93
CA SER A 53 -8.98 -17.36 -6.27
C SER A 53 -9.04 -15.87 -6.64
N LEU A 54 -7.90 -15.17 -6.58
CA LEU A 54 -7.84 -13.75 -6.92
C LEU A 54 -8.14 -13.51 -8.40
N LYS A 55 -8.98 -12.52 -8.69
CA LYS A 55 -9.23 -12.05 -10.04
C LYS A 55 -8.11 -11.11 -10.49
N GLU A 56 -7.93 -10.97 -11.78
CA GLU A 56 -6.85 -10.16 -12.38
C GLU A 56 -6.77 -8.71 -11.86
N HIS A 57 -7.89 -8.12 -11.48
CA HIS A 57 -7.94 -6.76 -10.95
C HIS A 57 -7.72 -6.65 -9.44
N GLU A 58 -7.62 -7.77 -8.72
CA GLU A 58 -7.46 -7.83 -7.26
C GLU A 58 -6.00 -7.94 -6.82
N TYR A 59 -5.08 -8.07 -7.78
CA TYR A 59 -3.64 -8.06 -7.52
C TYR A 59 -2.88 -7.30 -8.61
N ALA A 60 -1.69 -6.83 -8.26
CA ALA A 60 -0.76 -6.22 -9.21
C ALA A 60 0.69 -6.51 -8.80
N PHE A 61 1.56 -6.63 -9.79
CA PHE A 61 3.00 -6.71 -9.52
C PHE A 61 3.50 -5.35 -9.01
N PRO A 62 4.24 -5.30 -7.89
CA PRO A 62 4.60 -4.03 -7.23
C PRO A 62 5.40 -3.07 -8.11
N LEU A 63 6.22 -3.61 -9.01
CA LEU A 63 7.08 -2.84 -9.90
C LEU A 63 7.08 -3.48 -11.30
N PRO A 64 6.07 -3.19 -12.16
CA PRO A 64 5.95 -3.76 -13.49
C PRO A 64 7.22 -3.58 -14.33
N GLY A 65 7.66 -4.65 -15.00
CA GLY A 65 8.92 -4.68 -15.76
C GLY A 65 10.18 -4.84 -14.91
N GLY A 66 10.05 -4.88 -13.58
CA GLY A 66 11.16 -5.05 -12.66
C GLY A 66 11.75 -6.46 -12.66
N LYS A 67 13.06 -6.55 -12.41
CA LYS A 67 13.80 -7.81 -12.25
C LYS A 67 14.10 -8.03 -10.76
N VAL A 68 13.87 -9.24 -10.26
CA VAL A 68 14.33 -9.64 -8.93
C VAL A 68 15.86 -9.74 -8.96
N ILE A 69 16.51 -8.90 -8.16
CA ILE A 69 17.98 -8.86 -8.02
C ILE A 69 18.45 -9.53 -6.73
N SER A 70 17.56 -9.73 -5.76
CA SER A 70 17.81 -10.49 -4.52
C SER A 70 16.51 -11.12 -4.06
N ALA A 71 16.48 -12.44 -3.94
CA ALA A 71 15.29 -13.17 -3.51
C ALA A 71 15.19 -13.24 -1.97
N TYR A 72 14.01 -13.58 -1.47
CA TYR A 72 13.76 -13.89 -0.06
C TYR A 72 14.72 -14.98 0.44
N GLY A 73 15.21 -14.84 1.66
CA GLY A 73 16.10 -15.80 2.32
C GLY A 73 17.56 -15.76 1.88
N THR A 74 17.91 -14.99 0.84
CA THR A 74 19.30 -14.82 0.41
C THR A 74 20.12 -13.96 1.39
N ARG A 75 21.43 -13.91 1.19
CA ARG A 75 22.38 -13.05 1.95
C ARG A 75 22.22 -13.14 3.48
N GLY A 76 22.00 -14.35 4.01
CA GLY A 76 21.94 -14.57 5.45
C GLY A 76 20.64 -14.16 6.11
N GLY A 77 19.52 -14.19 5.39
CA GLY A 77 18.18 -13.95 5.95
C GLY A 77 17.48 -12.70 5.41
N HIS A 78 17.60 -12.44 4.11
CA HIS A 78 16.90 -11.37 3.43
C HIS A 78 15.37 -11.51 3.60
N SER A 79 14.73 -10.51 4.22
CA SER A 79 13.32 -10.56 4.68
C SER A 79 12.30 -10.34 3.57
N GLY A 80 12.74 -10.05 2.36
CA GLY A 80 11.88 -9.75 1.21
C GLY A 80 12.52 -10.07 -0.13
N ALA A 81 12.00 -9.48 -1.17
CA ALA A 81 12.57 -9.52 -2.51
C ALA A 81 12.95 -8.11 -2.95
N ASP A 82 14.17 -7.95 -3.45
CA ASP A 82 14.60 -6.69 -4.07
C ASP A 82 14.26 -6.73 -5.56
N ILE A 83 13.43 -5.81 -6.00
CA ILE A 83 12.95 -5.70 -7.38
C ILE A 83 13.47 -4.40 -7.97
N LYS A 84 14.23 -4.48 -9.06
CA LYS A 84 14.90 -3.35 -9.68
C LYS A 84 14.34 -3.00 -11.05
N THR A 85 14.15 -1.69 -11.27
CA THR A 85 13.95 -1.03 -12.57
C THR A 85 14.84 0.22 -12.64
N CYS A 86 14.27 1.37 -13.00
CA CYS A 86 14.96 2.66 -12.99
C CYS A 86 14.58 3.48 -11.75
N ALA A 87 15.33 4.55 -11.50
CA ALA A 87 14.99 5.55 -10.47
C ALA A 87 13.67 6.23 -10.81
N ASN A 88 12.86 6.51 -9.78
CA ASN A 88 11.55 7.17 -9.87
C ASN A 88 10.46 6.38 -10.63
N ASP A 89 10.67 5.10 -10.91
CA ASP A 89 9.61 4.25 -11.44
C ASP A 89 8.49 4.07 -10.41
N THR A 90 7.26 3.97 -10.91
CA THR A 90 6.07 3.91 -10.07
C THR A 90 5.94 2.56 -9.36
N ILE A 91 5.96 2.59 -8.03
CA ILE A 91 5.63 1.46 -7.17
C ILE A 91 4.12 1.40 -7.00
N ARG A 92 3.54 0.20 -7.14
CA ARG A 92 2.10 -0.05 -7.07
C ARG A 92 1.72 -0.95 -5.90
N ALA A 93 0.55 -0.73 -5.33
CA ALA A 93 0.00 -1.61 -4.32
C ALA A 93 -0.25 -3.01 -4.91
N ALA A 94 0.24 -4.05 -4.24
CA ALA A 94 0.06 -5.43 -4.71
C ALA A 94 -1.40 -5.90 -4.58
N PHE A 95 -2.12 -5.44 -3.58
CA PHE A 95 -3.52 -5.80 -3.29
C PHE A 95 -4.28 -4.59 -2.76
N ASP A 96 -5.62 -4.69 -2.74
CA ASP A 96 -6.50 -3.74 -2.05
C ASP A 96 -6.18 -3.69 -0.56
N GLY A 97 -6.21 -2.51 0.04
CA GLY A 97 -5.95 -2.39 1.48
C GLY A 97 -5.97 -0.97 2.02
N VAL A 98 -5.50 -0.83 3.24
CA VAL A 98 -5.37 0.45 3.94
C VAL A 98 -3.91 0.69 4.31
N VAL A 99 -3.40 1.86 3.97
CA VAL A 99 -2.03 2.26 4.29
C VAL A 99 -1.89 2.40 5.80
N ARG A 100 -1.11 1.51 6.43
CA ARG A 100 -0.84 1.54 7.86
C ARG A 100 0.30 2.48 8.21
N MET A 101 1.37 2.46 7.43
CA MET A 101 2.53 3.35 7.60
C MET A 101 2.93 3.96 6.26
N SER A 102 3.34 5.22 6.29
CA SER A 102 3.95 5.90 5.14
C SER A 102 4.91 6.98 5.67
N LYS A 103 6.16 6.60 5.89
CA LYS A 103 7.17 7.47 6.52
C LYS A 103 8.59 6.88 6.43
N PRO A 104 9.65 7.65 6.77
CA PRO A 104 10.98 7.11 6.99
C PRO A 104 11.00 6.11 8.15
N TYR A 105 11.73 4.99 8.00
CA TYR A 105 11.86 3.97 9.04
C TYR A 105 13.21 3.24 8.97
N TYR A 106 14.11 3.50 9.90
CA TYR A 106 15.42 2.84 10.05
C TYR A 106 16.09 2.46 8.71
N ALA A 107 16.55 1.22 8.60
CA ALA A 107 17.23 0.69 7.42
C ALA A 107 16.35 0.64 6.15
N TYR A 108 15.03 0.64 6.29
CA TYR A 108 14.07 0.62 5.17
C TYR A 108 14.03 1.94 4.38
N GLY A 109 14.52 3.05 4.95
CA GLY A 109 14.34 4.37 4.34
C GLY A 109 12.87 4.78 4.29
N ASN A 110 12.44 5.50 3.27
CA ASN A 110 11.02 5.79 3.10
C ASN A 110 10.29 4.49 2.74
N LEU A 111 9.28 4.16 3.54
CA LEU A 111 8.48 2.96 3.32
C LEU A 111 6.98 3.24 3.33
N VAL A 112 6.26 2.36 2.68
CA VAL A 112 4.81 2.21 2.77
C VAL A 112 4.51 0.80 3.28
N VAL A 113 3.62 0.68 4.26
CA VAL A 113 3.05 -0.59 4.73
C VAL A 113 1.55 -0.56 4.50
N ILE A 114 1.02 -1.56 3.81
CA ILE A 114 -0.41 -1.69 3.53
C ILE A 114 -0.91 -2.93 4.26
N ARG A 115 -2.00 -2.78 5.02
CA ARG A 115 -2.75 -3.87 5.63
C ARG A 115 -3.92 -4.25 4.75
N HIS A 116 -4.06 -5.54 4.46
CA HIS A 116 -5.12 -6.11 3.64
C HIS A 116 -6.22 -6.74 4.50
N ALA A 117 -7.41 -6.93 3.91
CA ALA A 117 -8.59 -7.41 4.64
C ALA A 117 -8.41 -8.78 5.31
N ASN A 118 -7.51 -9.62 4.77
CA ASN A 118 -7.17 -10.94 5.31
C ASN A 118 -6.08 -10.92 6.39
N GLY A 119 -5.63 -9.72 6.81
CA GLY A 119 -4.57 -9.55 7.81
C GLY A 119 -3.14 -9.60 7.27
N LEU A 120 -2.94 -9.98 6.01
CA LEU A 120 -1.66 -9.86 5.34
C LEU A 120 -1.22 -8.38 5.30
N GLU A 121 0.06 -8.13 5.47
CA GLU A 121 0.66 -6.82 5.20
C GLU A 121 1.67 -6.91 4.07
N THR A 122 1.71 -5.89 3.23
CA THR A 122 2.77 -5.70 2.23
C THR A 122 3.59 -4.47 2.56
N ILE A 123 4.90 -4.56 2.37
CA ILE A 123 5.88 -3.51 2.66
C ILE A 123 6.62 -3.17 1.38
N TYR A 124 6.75 -1.87 1.13
CA TYR A 124 7.44 -1.29 -0.01
C TYR A 124 8.45 -0.28 0.51
N SER A 125 9.72 -0.52 0.36
CA SER A 125 10.76 0.35 0.95
C SER A 125 11.82 0.80 -0.02
N HIS A 126 12.73 1.65 0.48
CA HIS A 126 13.75 2.38 -0.25
C HIS A 126 13.19 3.44 -1.22
N ASN A 127 11.92 3.83 -1.05
CA ASN A 127 11.26 4.80 -1.90
C ASN A 127 11.99 6.16 -1.87
N CYS A 128 12.13 6.81 -3.02
CA CYS A 128 12.55 8.22 -3.03
C CYS A 128 11.38 9.12 -2.57
N LYS A 129 10.13 8.71 -2.85
CA LYS A 129 8.93 9.43 -2.45
C LYS A 129 7.77 8.47 -2.20
N ASN A 130 7.05 8.67 -1.10
CA ASN A 130 5.75 8.05 -0.86
C ASN A 130 4.65 8.95 -1.43
N LEU A 131 3.66 8.36 -2.11
CA LEU A 131 2.55 9.07 -2.75
C LEU A 131 1.26 8.97 -1.95
N VAL A 132 1.26 8.19 -0.88
CA VAL A 132 0.10 7.91 0.00
C VAL A 132 0.46 8.19 1.46
N ARG A 133 -0.56 8.30 2.31
CA ARG A 133 -0.45 8.56 3.75
C ARG A 133 -1.13 7.47 4.57
N SER A 134 -0.74 7.31 5.83
CA SER A 134 -1.44 6.43 6.78
C SER A 134 -2.93 6.78 6.85
N GLY A 135 -3.77 5.76 6.77
CA GLY A 135 -5.23 5.86 6.70
C GLY A 135 -5.81 5.94 5.28
N ASP A 136 -4.99 6.08 4.24
CA ASP A 136 -5.48 6.06 2.86
C ASP A 136 -5.91 4.64 2.47
N VAL A 137 -7.09 4.51 1.83
CA VAL A 137 -7.54 3.29 1.18
C VAL A 137 -6.92 3.22 -0.20
N VAL A 138 -6.34 2.08 -0.56
CA VAL A 138 -5.71 1.86 -1.86
C VAL A 138 -6.26 0.62 -2.54
N LYS A 139 -6.24 0.63 -3.86
CA LYS A 139 -6.60 -0.48 -4.73
C LYS A 139 -5.35 -1.16 -5.29
N ALA A 140 -5.46 -2.46 -5.63
CA ALA A 140 -4.43 -3.15 -6.37
C ALA A 140 -4.05 -2.36 -7.64
N GLY A 141 -2.76 -2.26 -7.93
CA GLY A 141 -2.25 -1.46 -9.05
C GLY A 141 -2.19 0.06 -8.83
N GLN A 142 -2.77 0.58 -7.76
CA GLN A 142 -2.71 2.03 -7.46
C GLN A 142 -1.27 2.47 -7.20
N PRO A 143 -0.80 3.61 -7.77
CA PRO A 143 0.48 4.23 -7.42
C PRO A 143 0.57 4.58 -5.93
N ILE A 144 1.62 4.11 -5.24
CA ILE A 144 1.83 4.34 -3.80
C ILE A 144 3.19 4.94 -3.46
N GLY A 145 4.14 4.89 -4.39
CA GLY A 145 5.48 5.42 -4.20
C GLY A 145 6.27 5.46 -5.49
N LEU A 146 7.48 5.98 -5.40
CA LEU A 146 8.46 6.00 -6.48
C LEU A 146 9.73 5.29 -6.01
N THR A 147 10.33 4.47 -6.88
CA THR A 147 11.60 3.78 -6.60
C THR A 147 12.71 4.75 -6.27
N GLY A 148 13.57 4.37 -5.33
CA GLY A 148 14.69 5.16 -4.91
C GLY A 148 15.77 4.34 -4.22
N ARG A 149 16.60 5.04 -3.43
CA ARG A 149 17.76 4.48 -2.75
C ARG A 149 17.88 5.00 -1.32
N THR A 150 16.72 5.21 -0.65
CA THR A 150 16.74 5.67 0.74
C THR A 150 17.03 4.51 1.71
N GLY A 151 17.47 4.84 2.93
CA GLY A 151 17.85 3.84 3.93
C GLY A 151 19.18 3.13 3.58
N ARG A 152 19.21 1.81 3.70
CA ARG A 152 20.43 1.00 3.44
C ARG A 152 20.58 0.52 2.00
N ALA A 153 19.76 1.00 1.08
CA ALA A 153 19.86 0.62 -0.32
C ALA A 153 21.15 1.12 -0.96
N THR A 154 21.81 0.30 -1.75
CA THR A 154 23.01 0.63 -2.52
C THR A 154 22.72 0.96 -3.98
N THR A 155 21.55 0.59 -4.48
CA THR A 155 21.04 0.86 -5.83
C THR A 155 19.55 1.17 -5.76
N GLU A 156 18.99 1.78 -6.81
CA GLU A 156 17.55 2.01 -6.94
C GLU A 156 16.83 0.68 -7.09
N HIS A 157 15.88 0.40 -6.18
CA HIS A 157 15.01 -0.78 -6.21
C HIS A 157 13.85 -0.59 -5.22
N VAL A 158 12.83 -1.41 -5.31
CA VAL A 158 11.89 -1.62 -4.21
C VAL A 158 12.27 -2.89 -3.47
N HIS A 159 12.43 -2.80 -2.15
CA HIS A 159 12.47 -3.98 -1.29
C HIS A 159 11.04 -4.29 -0.88
N PHE A 160 10.51 -5.42 -1.34
CA PHE A 160 9.13 -5.86 -1.16
C PHE A 160 9.06 -7.03 -0.17
N GLU A 161 8.18 -6.91 0.82
CA GLU A 161 7.91 -7.98 1.78
C GLU A 161 6.42 -8.27 1.87
N THR A 162 6.09 -9.51 2.23
CA THR A 162 4.77 -9.91 2.73
C THR A 162 4.91 -10.40 4.17
N ARG A 163 3.98 -10.01 5.04
CA ARG A 163 3.97 -10.36 6.46
C ARG A 163 2.57 -10.64 6.97
N ILE A 164 2.51 -11.36 8.08
CA ILE A 164 1.31 -11.60 8.89
C ILE A 164 1.59 -11.20 10.32
#